data_3255923ffe3bc0be3f0b20efc3199a7f
#
_entry.id   3255923ffe3bc0be3f0b20efc3199a7f
#
_cell.length_a   1.000
_cell.length_b   1.000
_cell.length_c   1.000
_cell.angle_alpha   90.00
_cell.angle_beta   90.00
_cell.angle_gamma   90.00
#
_symmetry.space_group_name_H-M   'P 1'
#
loop_
_entity.id
_entity.type
_entity.pdbx_description
1 polymer ?
#
loop_
_entity_poly.entity_id
_entity_poly.type
_entity_poly.pdbx_seq_one_letter_code
_entity_poly.pdbx_strand_id
1 'polypeptide(L)'
;MSDLTKLTLKGAVDGLKAKEFTSAEITQAFLTNIEAANPTLNAYVAVTADKALEMAKASDARLAAGEGGVLEGAPLGIKDLFCTEGVQTTAGSNMLRGFVPPYESTVTANLWRDGAVMLGKLNMDEFAMGSSNETSAFGPVKNPWKSNGSNADLTPGGSSGGSACAVAADLCLAATASDTGGSIRQPAAFTGTVGIKPTYGRASRFGMVAFASSLDQAGPITKTVEDAALLLQSMCSFDAKDSTSLDIATPDWTKSVGQSVKGLRIGVPREYVVDGMPAEIQALWDQGVAWLKDAGCEIVEISLPHTKYALPTYYIVAPAEASSNLARYDGMRFGHRANDFKSLDDLYATSRAEGFGKEVQRRLTIGAYVLSAGFYDAYYVKALKVRRRIAEDFDNVWGQVDAILTPSTPSAAFALGDKQIDPLTMYLNDVFTVTTNLAGLPGISVPAGVDSGGLPLGLQVIGKALDEATVFQVGAALERAAGFTAKPGRWW
;
A
#
# COMPACT_ATOMS: atom_id res chain seq x y z
N MET A 1 24.53 -22.62 -2.02
CA MET A 1 23.28 -22.30 -1.28
C MET A 1 22.44 -21.41 -2.16
N SER A 2 21.14 -21.69 -2.30
CA SER A 2 20.20 -20.80 -2.98
C SER A 2 20.19 -19.46 -2.27
N ASP A 3 20.05 -18.36 -3.01
CA ASP A 3 19.97 -17.00 -2.43
C ASP A 3 18.63 -16.87 -1.65
N LEU A 4 18.69 -16.95 -0.32
CA LEU A 4 17.51 -16.93 0.57
C LEU A 4 16.65 -15.68 0.39
N THR A 5 17.23 -14.57 -0.09
CA THR A 5 16.50 -13.31 -0.28
C THR A 5 15.60 -13.32 -1.52
N LYS A 6 15.79 -14.29 -2.43
CA LYS A 6 14.96 -14.48 -3.63
C LYS A 6 13.68 -15.28 -3.38
N LEU A 7 13.56 -15.92 -2.21
CA LEU A 7 12.37 -16.70 -1.86
C LEU A 7 11.10 -15.80 -1.84
N THR A 8 9.96 -16.44 -2.12
CA THR A 8 8.65 -15.87 -1.81
C THR A 8 8.38 -16.01 -0.31
N LEU A 9 7.41 -15.29 0.23
CA LEU A 9 7.02 -15.43 1.65
C LEU A 9 6.60 -16.88 1.95
N LYS A 10 5.75 -17.45 1.10
CA LYS A 10 5.30 -18.86 1.23
C LYS A 10 6.47 -19.82 1.17
N GLY A 11 7.35 -19.67 0.18
CA GLY A 11 8.53 -20.53 0.03
C GLY A 11 9.48 -20.44 1.23
N ALA A 12 9.65 -19.23 1.80
CA ALA A 12 10.48 -19.05 3.00
C ALA A 12 9.85 -19.71 4.24
N VAL A 13 8.55 -19.55 4.45
CA VAL A 13 7.83 -20.19 5.56
C VAL A 13 7.88 -21.71 5.45
N ASP A 14 7.72 -22.26 4.23
CA ASP A 14 7.80 -23.70 4.01
C ASP A 14 9.22 -24.25 4.28
N GLY A 15 10.26 -23.56 3.78
CA GLY A 15 11.65 -23.93 4.02
C GLY A 15 12.04 -23.87 5.51
N LEU A 16 11.56 -22.85 6.23
CA LEU A 16 11.75 -22.75 7.69
C LEU A 16 11.09 -23.92 8.45
N LYS A 17 9.86 -24.27 8.09
CA LYS A 17 9.16 -25.44 8.65
C LYS A 17 9.84 -26.76 8.30
N ALA A 18 10.38 -26.86 7.10
CA ALA A 18 11.16 -28.02 6.65
C ALA A 18 12.59 -28.07 7.25
N LYS A 19 13.01 -27.01 7.98
CA LYS A 19 14.36 -26.86 8.55
C LYS A 19 15.47 -26.87 7.49
N GLU A 20 15.18 -26.36 6.30
CA GLU A 20 16.17 -26.20 5.21
C GLU A 20 17.19 -25.09 5.52
N PHE A 21 16.76 -24.10 6.30
CA PHE A 21 17.53 -22.99 6.84
C PHE A 21 16.84 -22.47 8.10
N THR A 22 17.53 -21.64 8.87
CA THR A 22 17.04 -21.04 10.10
C THR A 22 16.48 -19.62 9.83
N SER A 23 15.60 -19.15 10.74
CA SER A 23 15.13 -17.76 10.73
C SER A 23 16.29 -16.77 10.92
N ALA A 24 17.27 -17.11 11.74
CA ALA A 24 18.47 -16.30 11.91
C ALA A 24 19.28 -16.17 10.60
N GLU A 25 19.44 -17.24 9.83
CA GLU A 25 20.18 -17.22 8.54
C GLU A 25 19.46 -16.34 7.49
N ILE A 26 18.14 -16.53 7.28
CA ILE A 26 17.40 -15.72 6.30
C ILE A 26 17.28 -14.25 6.76
N THR A 27 17.10 -13.99 8.05
CA THR A 27 17.08 -12.63 8.60
C THR A 27 18.41 -11.93 8.38
N GLN A 28 19.55 -12.59 8.66
CA GLN A 28 20.87 -12.05 8.40
C GLN A 28 21.12 -11.77 6.93
N ALA A 29 20.63 -12.63 6.02
CA ALA A 29 20.75 -12.41 4.58
C ALA A 29 20.04 -11.12 4.14
N PHE A 30 18.82 -10.87 4.64
CA PHE A 30 18.11 -9.62 4.38
C PHE A 30 18.79 -8.41 5.00
N LEU A 31 19.29 -8.49 6.23
CA LEU A 31 20.01 -7.38 6.87
C LEU A 31 21.26 -6.99 6.06
N THR A 32 21.99 -7.97 5.52
CA THR A 32 23.14 -7.73 4.64
C THR A 32 22.71 -7.03 3.33
N ASN A 33 21.61 -7.45 2.71
CA ASN A 33 21.08 -6.77 1.52
C ASN A 33 20.63 -5.34 1.82
N ILE A 34 19.98 -5.11 2.98
CA ILE A 34 19.55 -3.77 3.41
C ILE A 34 20.77 -2.86 3.61
N GLU A 35 21.81 -3.33 4.29
CA GLU A 35 23.04 -2.55 4.50
C GLU A 35 23.68 -2.12 3.18
N ALA A 36 23.69 -3.00 2.17
CA ALA A 36 24.23 -2.68 0.85
C ALA A 36 23.36 -1.74 0.03
N ALA A 37 22.04 -1.90 0.05
CA ALA A 37 21.11 -1.21 -0.86
C ALA A 37 20.50 0.08 -0.30
N ASN A 38 20.24 0.14 1.00
CA ASN A 38 19.47 1.22 1.61
C ASN A 38 20.14 2.60 1.50
N PRO A 39 21.48 2.76 1.55
CA PRO A 39 22.14 4.05 1.32
C PRO A 39 21.80 4.67 -0.04
N THR A 40 21.50 3.84 -1.04
CA THR A 40 21.11 4.27 -2.39
C THR A 40 19.62 4.39 -2.57
N LEU A 41 18.85 3.36 -2.16
CA LEU A 41 17.41 3.26 -2.40
C LEU A 41 16.57 4.04 -1.39
N ASN A 42 17.07 4.24 -0.17
CA ASN A 42 16.38 4.92 0.94
C ASN A 42 15.02 4.30 1.30
N ALA A 43 14.91 2.96 1.17
CA ALA A 43 13.67 2.23 1.44
C ALA A 43 13.34 2.11 2.93
N TYR A 44 14.36 2.08 3.82
CA TYR A 44 14.21 2.02 5.27
C TYR A 44 14.62 3.33 5.93
N VAL A 45 13.77 3.83 6.83
CA VAL A 45 14.06 4.99 7.70
C VAL A 45 14.70 4.56 9.02
N ALA A 46 14.48 3.32 9.43
CA ALA A 46 15.13 2.68 10.58
C ALA A 46 15.26 1.18 10.34
N VAL A 47 16.47 0.64 10.59
CA VAL A 47 16.75 -0.81 10.56
C VAL A 47 16.89 -1.28 11.99
N THR A 48 16.21 -2.37 12.35
CA THR A 48 16.16 -2.90 13.72
C THR A 48 16.93 -4.23 13.83
N ALA A 49 18.21 -4.23 13.44
CA ALA A 49 19.01 -5.44 13.27
C ALA A 49 19.05 -6.32 14.53
N ASP A 50 19.33 -5.73 15.72
CA ASP A 50 19.41 -6.49 16.97
C ASP A 50 18.04 -7.12 17.32
N LYS A 51 16.95 -6.34 17.24
CA LYS A 51 15.58 -6.83 17.47
C LYS A 51 15.21 -7.93 16.44
N ALA A 52 15.56 -7.77 15.19
CA ALA A 52 15.31 -8.76 14.15
C ALA A 52 15.99 -10.10 14.46
N LEU A 53 17.26 -10.07 14.84
CA LEU A 53 18.02 -11.28 15.18
C LEU A 53 17.54 -11.92 16.50
N GLU A 54 17.10 -11.12 17.48
CA GLU A 54 16.46 -11.62 18.69
C GLU A 54 15.15 -12.35 18.37
N MET A 55 14.26 -11.72 17.58
CA MET A 55 13.00 -12.31 17.14
C MET A 55 13.24 -13.59 16.32
N ALA A 56 14.24 -13.60 15.43
CA ALA A 56 14.61 -14.74 14.60
C ALA A 56 15.09 -15.92 15.46
N LYS A 57 15.95 -15.70 16.44
CA LYS A 57 16.42 -16.74 17.37
C LYS A 57 15.27 -17.31 18.19
N ALA A 58 14.35 -16.47 18.66
CA ALA A 58 13.17 -16.92 19.38
C ALA A 58 12.26 -17.78 18.49
N SER A 59 12.14 -17.42 17.19
CA SER A 59 11.43 -18.20 16.20
C SER A 59 12.08 -19.55 15.93
N ASP A 60 13.41 -19.60 15.78
CA ASP A 60 14.15 -20.86 15.61
C ASP A 60 13.91 -21.82 16.77
N ALA A 61 13.82 -21.31 18.01
CA ALA A 61 13.51 -22.12 19.20
C ALA A 61 12.08 -22.71 19.13
N ARG A 62 11.07 -21.91 18.71
CA ARG A 62 9.70 -22.42 18.53
C ARG A 62 9.60 -23.45 17.39
N LEU A 63 10.25 -23.20 16.27
CA LEU A 63 10.31 -24.15 15.14
C LEU A 63 11.00 -25.47 15.54
N ALA A 64 12.06 -25.41 16.36
CA ALA A 64 12.73 -26.60 16.88
C ALA A 64 11.79 -27.43 17.79
N ALA A 65 10.96 -26.75 18.61
CA ALA A 65 9.95 -27.38 19.46
C ALA A 65 8.74 -27.93 18.70
N GLY A 66 8.62 -27.67 17.41
CA GLY A 66 7.44 -28.03 16.58
C GLY A 66 6.26 -27.10 16.81
N GLU A 67 6.51 -25.93 17.38
CA GLU A 67 5.56 -24.85 17.61
C GLU A 67 5.77 -23.76 16.55
N GLY A 68 4.79 -22.86 16.37
CA GLY A 68 4.96 -21.70 15.52
C GLY A 68 3.69 -21.29 14.78
N GLY A 69 3.61 -20.00 14.47
CA GLY A 69 2.52 -19.39 13.73
C GLY A 69 2.62 -19.59 12.21
N VAL A 70 1.68 -19.01 11.50
CA VAL A 70 1.60 -19.13 10.03
C VAL A 70 2.73 -18.38 9.31
N LEU A 71 3.33 -17.37 9.95
CA LEU A 71 4.44 -16.55 9.45
C LEU A 71 5.76 -16.80 10.20
N GLU A 72 5.86 -17.93 10.93
CA GLU A 72 6.96 -18.18 11.85
C GLU A 72 8.32 -18.01 11.18
N GLY A 73 9.11 -17.07 11.73
CA GLY A 73 10.46 -16.79 11.29
C GLY A 73 10.61 -15.95 10.02
N ALA A 74 9.53 -15.50 9.43
CA ALA A 74 9.56 -14.73 8.17
C ALA A 74 9.96 -13.25 8.37
N PRO A 75 11.08 -12.75 7.77
CA PRO A 75 11.51 -11.37 7.88
C PRO A 75 10.64 -10.42 7.04
N LEU A 76 10.01 -9.44 7.68
CA LEU A 76 9.09 -8.45 7.08
C LEU A 76 9.58 -7.01 7.28
N GLY A 77 9.24 -6.15 6.31
CA GLY A 77 9.35 -4.71 6.44
C GLY A 77 8.04 -4.07 6.92
N ILE A 78 8.13 -3.07 7.80
CA ILE A 78 6.96 -2.42 8.41
C ILE A 78 6.88 -0.97 7.98
N LYS A 79 5.84 -0.59 7.23
CA LYS A 79 5.63 0.83 6.83
C LYS A 79 5.62 1.73 8.05
N ASP A 80 6.28 2.87 7.98
CA ASP A 80 6.59 3.72 9.14
C ASP A 80 5.38 4.44 9.76
N LEU A 81 4.17 4.19 9.30
CA LEU A 81 2.96 4.67 9.96
C LEU A 81 2.37 3.68 11.00
N PHE A 82 2.81 2.41 11.02
CA PHE A 82 2.35 1.46 12.02
C PHE A 82 3.15 1.65 13.31
N CYS A 83 2.48 2.00 14.39
CA CYS A 83 3.08 2.07 15.72
C CYS A 83 3.63 0.69 16.09
N THR A 84 4.92 0.66 16.40
CA THR A 84 5.65 -0.54 16.83
C THR A 84 6.27 -0.26 18.18
N GLU A 85 5.91 -1.03 19.19
CA GLU A 85 6.34 -0.81 20.57
C GLU A 85 7.88 -0.79 20.70
N GLY A 86 8.38 0.29 21.31
CA GLY A 86 9.82 0.49 21.51
C GLY A 86 10.62 0.85 20.27
N VAL A 87 9.96 1.05 19.09
CA VAL A 87 10.63 1.43 17.84
C VAL A 87 10.09 2.74 17.31
N GLN A 88 10.98 3.69 16.99
CA GLN A 88 10.58 5.00 16.47
C GLN A 88 9.63 4.85 15.28
N THR A 89 8.52 5.60 15.30
CA THR A 89 7.48 5.62 14.26
C THR A 89 7.19 7.06 13.90
N THR A 90 7.51 7.46 12.66
CA THR A 90 7.48 8.87 12.26
C THR A 90 6.45 9.23 11.23
N ALA A 91 5.84 8.23 10.57
CA ALA A 91 4.98 8.44 9.39
C ALA A 91 5.67 9.29 8.31
N GLY A 92 7.00 9.18 8.16
CA GLY A 92 7.79 9.95 7.21
C GLY A 92 7.88 11.44 7.51
N SER A 93 7.59 11.89 8.75
CA SER A 93 7.44 13.30 9.13
C SER A 93 8.40 13.75 10.22
N ASN A 94 8.86 15.00 10.13
CA ASN A 94 9.56 15.66 11.23
C ASN A 94 8.62 15.90 12.44
N MET A 95 7.32 15.97 12.22
CA MET A 95 6.32 16.13 13.28
C MET A 95 6.38 15.01 14.32
N LEU A 96 6.69 13.78 13.91
CA LEU A 96 6.79 12.61 14.77
C LEU A 96 8.23 12.12 14.99
N ARG A 97 9.24 12.90 14.58
CA ARG A 97 10.64 12.53 14.83
C ARG A 97 10.91 12.39 16.32
N GLY A 98 11.45 11.24 16.71
CA GLY A 98 11.70 10.89 18.12
C GLY A 98 10.49 10.26 18.84
N PHE A 99 9.34 10.11 18.19
CA PHE A 99 8.22 9.41 18.79
C PHE A 99 8.47 7.89 18.80
N VAL A 100 8.56 7.32 19.99
CA VAL A 100 8.67 5.88 20.25
C VAL A 100 7.37 5.42 20.90
N PRO A 101 6.51 4.68 20.19
CA PRO A 101 5.23 4.23 20.73
C PRO A 101 5.41 3.32 21.96
N PRO A 102 4.63 3.53 23.03
CA PRO A 102 4.58 2.60 24.17
C PRO A 102 3.54 1.47 23.96
N TYR A 103 3.11 1.25 22.73
CA TYR A 103 2.11 0.25 22.35
C TYR A 103 2.31 -0.21 20.91
N GLU A 104 1.77 -1.39 20.62
CA GLU A 104 1.79 -2.03 19.32
C GLU A 104 0.52 -1.69 18.53
N SER A 105 0.63 -1.47 17.22
CA SER A 105 -0.55 -1.46 16.34
C SER A 105 -1.17 -2.86 16.25
N THR A 106 -2.48 -2.94 16.06
CA THR A 106 -3.13 -4.26 15.95
C THR A 106 -2.60 -5.08 14.78
N VAL A 107 -2.30 -4.43 13.66
CA VAL A 107 -1.71 -5.10 12.49
C VAL A 107 -0.35 -5.73 12.85
N THR A 108 0.55 -4.99 13.48
CA THR A 108 1.88 -5.52 13.82
C THR A 108 1.80 -6.53 14.97
N ALA A 109 0.92 -6.31 15.96
CA ALA A 109 0.66 -7.30 17.02
C ALA A 109 0.20 -8.66 16.45
N ASN A 110 -0.68 -8.64 15.44
CA ASN A 110 -1.10 -9.86 14.75
C ASN A 110 0.06 -10.55 14.03
N LEU A 111 0.93 -9.79 13.36
CA LEU A 111 2.12 -10.35 12.69
C LEU A 111 3.08 -11.01 13.69
N TRP A 112 3.30 -10.36 14.84
CA TRP A 112 4.18 -10.94 15.89
C TRP A 112 3.56 -12.16 16.54
N ARG A 113 2.25 -12.18 16.79
CA ARG A 113 1.52 -13.36 17.24
C ARG A 113 1.71 -14.54 16.30
N ASP A 114 1.74 -14.29 15.00
CA ASP A 114 1.89 -15.31 13.95
C ASP A 114 3.35 -15.62 13.64
N GLY A 115 4.30 -15.04 14.40
CA GLY A 115 5.72 -15.39 14.41
C GLY A 115 6.61 -14.65 13.41
N ALA A 116 6.11 -13.60 12.75
CA ALA A 116 6.93 -12.80 11.83
C ALA A 116 8.07 -12.07 12.55
N VAL A 117 9.16 -11.77 11.81
CA VAL A 117 10.35 -11.07 12.28
C VAL A 117 10.39 -9.66 11.67
N MET A 118 10.64 -8.63 12.49
CA MET A 118 10.71 -7.24 12.07
C MET A 118 12.11 -6.85 11.61
N LEU A 119 12.29 -6.49 10.34
CA LEU A 119 13.56 -5.95 9.81
C LEU A 119 13.76 -4.47 10.10
N GLY A 120 12.66 -3.69 10.11
CA GLY A 120 12.73 -2.25 10.33
C GLY A 120 11.51 -1.50 9.82
N LYS A 121 11.61 -0.16 9.83
CA LYS A 121 10.57 0.78 9.42
C LYS A 121 10.83 1.28 8.01
N LEU A 122 9.84 1.13 7.14
CA LEU A 122 9.91 1.46 5.71
C LEU A 122 9.47 2.89 5.45
N ASN A 123 10.23 3.58 4.61
CA ASN A 123 9.99 4.96 4.20
C ASN A 123 8.65 5.10 3.47
N MET A 124 8.08 6.28 3.51
CA MET A 124 6.76 6.58 2.97
C MET A 124 6.59 8.08 2.69
N ASP A 125 5.64 8.45 1.84
CA ASP A 125 5.19 9.84 1.79
C ASP A 125 4.69 10.29 3.15
N GLU A 126 4.99 11.52 3.53
CA GLU A 126 4.66 12.09 4.82
C GLU A 126 3.16 11.96 5.14
N PHE A 127 2.81 11.35 6.30
CA PHE A 127 1.44 11.04 6.73
C PHE A 127 0.59 10.32 5.67
N ALA A 128 1.22 9.49 4.84
CA ALA A 128 0.59 8.81 3.71
C ALA A 128 -0.01 9.77 2.64
N MET A 129 0.43 11.02 2.59
CA MET A 129 -0.04 12.07 1.69
C MET A 129 0.90 12.25 0.50
N GLY A 130 0.77 11.39 -0.50
CA GLY A 130 1.56 11.43 -1.73
C GLY A 130 1.37 10.18 -2.57
N SER A 131 1.86 10.23 -3.81
CA SER A 131 1.79 9.14 -4.79
C SER A 131 3.16 8.87 -5.44
N SER A 132 4.27 9.37 -4.83
CA SER A 132 5.62 9.24 -5.42
C SER A 132 6.72 8.95 -4.41
N ASN A 133 6.43 9.00 -3.11
CA ASN A 133 7.40 8.90 -2.01
C ASN A 133 8.54 9.94 -2.07
N GLU A 134 8.20 11.13 -2.55
CA GLU A 134 9.11 12.29 -2.59
C GLU A 134 8.91 13.24 -1.42
N THR A 135 7.81 13.10 -0.66
CA THR A 135 7.43 14.05 0.41
C THR A 135 7.95 13.66 1.79
N SER A 136 8.68 12.56 1.91
CA SER A 136 9.26 12.11 3.18
C SER A 136 10.27 13.09 3.75
N ALA A 137 10.22 13.33 5.06
CA ALA A 137 11.24 14.08 5.79
C ALA A 137 12.62 13.39 5.79
N PHE A 138 12.69 12.11 5.38
CA PHE A 138 13.93 11.34 5.24
C PHE A 138 14.46 11.31 3.81
N GLY A 139 13.86 12.10 2.90
CA GLY A 139 14.20 12.13 1.49
C GLY A 139 13.44 11.10 0.65
N PRO A 140 13.52 11.20 -0.68
CA PRO A 140 12.81 10.34 -1.61
C PRO A 140 13.30 8.89 -1.56
N VAL A 141 12.39 7.97 -1.84
CA VAL A 141 12.76 6.58 -2.13
C VAL A 141 13.01 6.45 -3.63
N LYS A 142 14.04 5.72 -4.00
CA LYS A 142 14.34 5.41 -5.40
C LYS A 142 13.79 4.04 -5.78
N ASN A 143 13.15 3.98 -6.93
CA ASN A 143 12.69 2.73 -7.51
C ASN A 143 13.90 1.85 -7.86
N PRO A 144 13.91 0.54 -7.54
CA PRO A 144 14.99 -0.35 -7.96
C PRO A 144 15.03 -0.58 -9.48
N TRP A 145 13.97 -0.23 -10.21
CA TRP A 145 13.94 -0.27 -11.67
C TRP A 145 14.60 0.94 -12.31
N LYS A 146 15.16 0.74 -13.47
CA LYS A 146 15.67 1.79 -14.38
C LYS A 146 15.04 1.61 -15.74
N SER A 147 14.68 2.71 -16.40
CA SER A 147 14.24 2.67 -17.78
C SER A 147 15.41 2.38 -18.72
N ASN A 148 15.16 1.59 -19.75
CA ASN A 148 16.15 1.25 -20.77
C ASN A 148 16.78 2.53 -21.37
N GLY A 149 18.12 2.57 -21.38
CA GLY A 149 18.87 3.73 -21.90
C GLY A 149 18.83 4.99 -21.05
N SER A 150 18.29 4.94 -19.83
CA SER A 150 18.22 6.07 -18.89
C SER A 150 18.87 5.74 -17.55
N ASN A 151 19.62 6.72 -17.01
CA ASN A 151 20.17 6.64 -15.65
C ASN A 151 19.31 7.43 -14.64
N ALA A 152 18.17 7.99 -15.04
CA ALA A 152 17.32 8.76 -14.16
C ALA A 152 16.84 7.89 -12.98
N ASP A 153 16.81 8.50 -11.79
CA ASP A 153 16.19 7.88 -10.62
C ASP A 153 14.67 7.99 -10.75
N LEU A 154 13.99 6.87 -10.63
CA LEU A 154 12.53 6.77 -10.77
C LEU A 154 11.85 6.72 -9.41
N THR A 155 10.59 7.20 -9.37
CA THR A 155 9.72 7.02 -8.21
C THR A 155 9.28 5.55 -8.09
N PRO A 156 9.23 4.97 -6.87
CA PRO A 156 8.59 3.67 -6.65
C PRO A 156 7.06 3.78 -6.54
N GLY A 157 6.52 5.01 -6.70
CA GLY A 157 5.15 5.31 -6.31
C GLY A 157 5.01 5.59 -4.82
N GLY A 158 3.79 5.84 -4.37
CA GLY A 158 3.49 6.17 -2.97
C GLY A 158 1.99 6.03 -2.64
N SER A 159 1.72 6.19 -1.37
CA SER A 159 2.61 6.54 -0.25
C SER A 159 3.43 5.39 0.32
N SER A 160 3.21 4.13 -0.09
CA SER A 160 3.98 2.96 0.40
C SER A 160 5.20 2.67 -0.48
N GLY A 161 5.93 3.70 -0.93
CA GLY A 161 7.04 3.55 -1.86
C GLY A 161 8.21 2.76 -1.26
N GLY A 162 8.55 2.98 0.01
CA GLY A 162 9.57 2.19 0.70
C GLY A 162 9.20 0.71 0.80
N SER A 163 7.90 0.40 1.05
CA SER A 163 7.40 -0.99 1.10
C SER A 163 7.54 -1.67 -0.26
N ALA A 164 7.10 -1.00 -1.32
CA ALA A 164 7.17 -1.54 -2.68
C ALA A 164 8.62 -1.69 -3.17
N CYS A 165 9.47 -0.69 -2.91
CA CYS A 165 10.89 -0.73 -3.20
C CYS A 165 11.59 -1.89 -2.46
N ALA A 166 11.34 -2.06 -1.16
CA ALA A 166 11.98 -3.10 -0.37
C ALA A 166 11.63 -4.52 -0.85
N VAL A 167 10.37 -4.76 -1.22
CA VAL A 167 9.94 -6.06 -1.77
C VAL A 167 10.55 -6.30 -3.14
N ALA A 168 10.51 -5.31 -4.05
CA ALA A 168 11.05 -5.42 -5.41
C ALA A 168 12.57 -5.59 -5.43
N ALA A 169 13.30 -5.00 -4.48
CA ALA A 169 14.76 -5.07 -4.36
C ALA A 169 15.26 -6.24 -3.50
N ASP A 170 14.38 -7.16 -3.07
CA ASP A 170 14.73 -8.29 -2.20
C ASP A 170 15.35 -7.85 -0.85
N LEU A 171 14.79 -6.80 -0.23
CA LEU A 171 15.20 -6.30 1.08
C LEU A 171 14.27 -6.78 2.22
N CYS A 172 13.21 -7.51 1.89
CA CYS A 172 12.33 -8.25 2.79
C CYS A 172 11.52 -9.27 1.99
N LEU A 173 10.93 -10.26 2.66
CA LEU A 173 10.03 -11.22 1.98
C LEU A 173 8.73 -10.56 1.54
N ALA A 174 8.20 -9.70 2.39
CA ALA A 174 6.98 -8.95 2.17
C ALA A 174 6.95 -7.72 3.11
N ALA A 175 6.02 -6.79 2.88
CA ALA A 175 5.93 -5.56 3.64
C ALA A 175 4.48 -5.21 3.99
N THR A 176 4.28 -4.57 5.16
CA THR A 176 3.03 -3.88 5.44
C THR A 176 2.96 -2.58 4.65
N ALA A 177 1.76 -2.17 4.30
CA ALA A 177 1.47 -0.96 3.54
C ALA A 177 0.10 -0.39 3.94
N SER A 178 -0.24 0.80 3.47
CA SER A 178 -1.56 1.41 3.65
C SER A 178 -2.05 2.03 2.35
N ASP A 179 -3.38 2.07 2.18
CA ASP A 179 -4.03 2.54 0.97
C ASP A 179 -5.24 3.40 1.32
N THR A 180 -5.16 4.69 1.04
CA THR A 180 -6.21 5.68 1.25
C THR A 180 -6.83 6.12 -0.07
N GLY A 181 -6.04 6.14 -1.16
CA GLY A 181 -6.47 6.48 -2.51
C GLY A 181 -5.80 5.65 -3.60
N GLY A 182 -4.95 4.67 -3.23
CA GLY A 182 -4.17 3.87 -4.17
C GLY A 182 -2.79 3.48 -3.63
N SER A 183 -2.47 3.92 -2.40
CA SER A 183 -1.09 3.88 -1.87
C SER A 183 -0.53 2.49 -1.55
N ILE A 184 -1.22 1.41 -1.86
CA ILE A 184 -0.70 0.03 -1.98
C ILE A 184 -0.59 -0.35 -3.45
N ARG A 185 -1.69 -0.19 -4.19
CA ARG A 185 -1.87 -0.72 -5.54
C ARG A 185 -1.02 0.01 -6.57
N GLN A 186 -0.94 1.34 -6.46
CA GLN A 186 -0.14 2.17 -7.37
C GLN A 186 1.37 1.90 -7.21
N PRO A 187 1.99 1.93 -6.00
CA PRO A 187 3.41 1.61 -5.88
C PRO A 187 3.70 0.12 -6.21
N ALA A 188 2.77 -0.80 -5.96
CA ALA A 188 2.92 -2.18 -6.40
C ALA A 188 3.03 -2.27 -7.94
N ALA A 189 2.18 -1.55 -8.69
CA ALA A 189 2.26 -1.49 -10.15
C ALA A 189 3.60 -0.92 -10.64
N PHE A 190 4.10 0.16 -10.02
CA PHE A 190 5.35 0.82 -10.43
C PHE A 190 6.61 0.02 -10.14
N THR A 191 6.53 -0.95 -9.23
CA THR A 191 7.69 -1.75 -8.80
C THR A 191 7.64 -3.21 -9.24
N GLY A 192 6.57 -3.61 -9.95
CA GLY A 192 6.40 -5.00 -10.40
C GLY A 192 6.17 -5.97 -9.24
N THR A 193 5.45 -5.53 -8.22
CA THR A 193 5.05 -6.31 -7.03
C THR A 193 3.53 -6.47 -6.98
N VAL A 194 3.04 -7.34 -6.11
CA VAL A 194 1.62 -7.52 -5.84
C VAL A 194 1.22 -6.70 -4.62
N GLY A 195 0.11 -5.95 -4.72
CA GLY A 195 -0.40 -5.17 -3.59
C GLY A 195 -1.92 -5.25 -3.49
N ILE A 196 -2.44 -5.60 -2.31
CA ILE A 196 -3.89 -5.66 -2.08
C ILE A 196 -4.34 -4.70 -0.98
N LYS A 197 -5.38 -3.93 -1.29
CA LYS A 197 -6.19 -3.23 -0.31
C LYS A 197 -7.44 -4.07 -0.04
N PRO A 198 -7.65 -4.57 1.20
CA PRO A 198 -8.88 -5.30 1.52
C PRO A 198 -10.10 -4.35 1.61
N THR A 199 -11.25 -4.92 1.83
CA THR A 199 -12.47 -4.18 2.19
C THR A 199 -12.21 -3.27 3.39
N TYR A 200 -12.76 -2.05 3.36
CA TYR A 200 -12.66 -1.11 4.48
C TYR A 200 -13.17 -1.74 5.78
N GLY A 201 -12.38 -1.66 6.83
CA GLY A 201 -12.68 -2.24 8.13
C GLY A 201 -12.24 -3.70 8.34
N ARG A 202 -11.66 -4.37 7.33
CA ARG A 202 -11.11 -5.72 7.48
C ARG A 202 -9.88 -5.77 8.37
N ALA A 203 -8.96 -4.84 8.22
CA ALA A 203 -7.81 -4.68 9.09
C ALA A 203 -8.02 -3.47 10.00
N SER A 204 -7.73 -3.63 11.30
CA SER A 204 -7.84 -2.55 12.28
C SER A 204 -6.90 -1.40 11.96
N ARG A 205 -7.38 -0.16 12.22
CA ARG A 205 -6.58 1.07 12.13
C ARG A 205 -5.96 1.47 13.48
N PHE A 206 -6.21 0.71 14.55
CA PHE A 206 -5.60 1.02 15.84
C PHE A 206 -4.08 0.94 15.75
N GLY A 207 -3.42 2.04 16.17
CA GLY A 207 -1.96 2.17 16.07
C GLY A 207 -1.43 2.48 14.67
N MET A 208 -2.31 2.69 13.68
CA MET A 208 -1.94 3.24 12.38
C MET A 208 -2.08 4.76 12.41
N VAL A 209 -1.01 5.50 12.09
CA VAL A 209 -1.04 6.97 12.02
C VAL A 209 -2.00 7.38 10.91
N ALA A 210 -3.05 8.15 11.27
CA ALA A 210 -4.16 8.45 10.39
C ALA A 210 -3.83 9.50 9.33
N PHE A 211 -4.34 9.27 8.10
CA PHE A 211 -4.54 10.29 7.09
C PHE A 211 -6.03 10.65 6.99
N ALA A 212 -6.86 9.79 6.43
CA ALA A 212 -8.29 10.02 6.22
C ALA A 212 -9.11 8.85 6.78
N SER A 213 -9.77 9.08 7.90
CA SER A 213 -10.38 8.04 8.74
C SER A 213 -11.40 7.17 8.01
N SER A 214 -12.13 7.71 7.03
CA SER A 214 -13.15 6.97 6.28
C SER A 214 -12.60 6.22 5.05
N LEU A 215 -11.27 6.30 4.81
CA LEU A 215 -10.62 5.77 3.61
C LEU A 215 -9.41 4.90 3.93
N ASP A 216 -8.67 5.21 5.01
CA ASP A 216 -7.43 4.52 5.38
C ASP A 216 -7.65 3.03 5.60
N GLN A 217 -6.83 2.19 4.93
CA GLN A 217 -6.86 0.76 5.09
C GLN A 217 -5.45 0.17 5.02
N ALA A 218 -5.13 -0.74 5.95
CA ALA A 218 -3.91 -1.53 5.91
C ALA A 218 -4.02 -2.70 4.93
N GLY A 219 -2.90 -3.07 4.32
CA GLY A 219 -2.77 -4.26 3.48
C GLY A 219 -1.30 -4.54 3.15
N PRO A 220 -0.99 -5.68 2.51
CA PRO A 220 0.37 -6.09 2.17
C PRO A 220 0.83 -5.62 0.79
N ILE A 221 2.17 -5.56 0.64
CA ILE A 221 2.88 -5.62 -0.64
C ILE A 221 3.79 -6.84 -0.61
N THR A 222 3.78 -7.65 -1.67
CA THR A 222 4.41 -8.97 -1.73
C THR A 222 4.94 -9.28 -3.13
N LYS A 223 5.65 -10.42 -3.28
CA LYS A 223 6.15 -10.89 -4.57
C LYS A 223 5.10 -11.62 -5.40
N THR A 224 4.15 -12.30 -4.73
CA THR A 224 3.11 -13.12 -5.38
C THR A 224 1.74 -12.90 -4.78
N VAL A 225 0.69 -13.29 -5.51
CA VAL A 225 -0.70 -13.24 -5.02
C VAL A 225 -0.91 -14.20 -3.84
N GLU A 226 -0.22 -15.35 -3.82
CA GLU A 226 -0.27 -16.29 -2.70
C GLU A 226 0.34 -15.69 -1.42
N ASP A 227 1.49 -15.02 -1.54
CA ASP A 227 2.12 -14.29 -0.44
C ASP A 227 1.19 -13.21 0.11
N ALA A 228 0.47 -12.49 -0.79
CA ALA A 228 -0.48 -11.45 -0.40
C ALA A 228 -1.67 -12.03 0.38
N ALA A 229 -2.19 -13.18 -0.03
CA ALA A 229 -3.25 -13.88 0.67
C ALA A 229 -2.80 -14.33 2.08
N LEU A 230 -1.61 -14.91 2.17
CA LEU A 230 -1.02 -15.39 3.42
C LEU A 230 -0.79 -14.23 4.40
N LEU A 231 -0.18 -13.14 3.94
CA LEU A 231 0.13 -12.00 4.81
C LEU A 231 -1.12 -11.22 5.22
N LEU A 232 -2.06 -10.99 4.30
CA LEU A 232 -3.31 -10.28 4.60
C LEU A 232 -4.14 -11.04 5.65
N GLN A 233 -4.19 -12.37 5.58
CA GLN A 233 -4.89 -13.20 6.57
C GLN A 233 -4.35 -12.95 7.98
N SER A 234 -3.04 -12.85 8.14
CA SER A 234 -2.41 -12.54 9.42
C SER A 234 -2.69 -11.10 9.88
N MET A 235 -2.70 -10.13 8.95
CA MET A 235 -2.95 -8.72 9.27
C MET A 235 -4.39 -8.44 9.76
N CYS A 236 -5.37 -9.28 9.39
CA CYS A 236 -6.79 -9.04 9.62
C CYS A 236 -7.29 -9.74 10.88
N SER A 237 -7.98 -8.99 11.73
CA SER A 237 -8.77 -9.49 12.87
C SER A 237 -9.75 -8.44 13.32
N PHE A 238 -10.83 -8.85 14.00
CA PHE A 238 -11.68 -7.91 14.73
C PHE A 238 -10.89 -7.25 15.86
N ASP A 239 -11.10 -5.94 16.01
CA ASP A 239 -10.47 -5.13 17.07
C ASP A 239 -11.46 -4.13 17.65
N ALA A 240 -11.85 -4.32 18.91
CA ALA A 240 -12.75 -3.42 19.63
C ALA A 240 -12.17 -2.01 19.86
N LYS A 241 -10.86 -1.80 19.63
CA LYS A 241 -10.19 -0.48 19.71
C LYS A 241 -10.40 0.37 18.46
N ASP A 242 -10.84 -0.23 17.35
CA ASP A 242 -11.22 0.49 16.13
C ASP A 242 -12.72 0.33 15.87
N SER A 243 -13.49 1.41 16.02
CA SER A 243 -14.94 1.41 15.84
C SER A 243 -15.41 1.03 14.43
N THR A 244 -14.50 1.00 13.44
CA THR A 244 -14.81 0.58 12.07
C THR A 244 -14.36 -0.84 11.77
N SER A 245 -13.65 -1.49 12.70
CA SER A 245 -13.26 -2.90 12.56
C SER A 245 -14.49 -3.80 12.50
N LEU A 246 -14.54 -4.66 11.48
CA LEU A 246 -15.67 -5.53 11.25
C LEU A 246 -15.54 -6.79 12.11
N ASP A 247 -16.60 -7.09 12.89
CA ASP A 247 -16.68 -8.32 13.70
C ASP A 247 -17.12 -9.50 12.83
N ILE A 248 -16.19 -9.93 11.98
CA ILE A 248 -16.38 -11.05 11.05
C ILE A 248 -15.13 -11.92 11.01
N ALA A 249 -15.31 -13.21 10.84
CA ALA A 249 -14.18 -14.13 10.70
C ALA A 249 -13.29 -13.78 9.51
N THR A 250 -11.99 -13.91 9.68
CA THR A 250 -11.01 -13.82 8.59
C THR A 250 -10.90 -15.18 7.91
N PRO A 251 -11.30 -15.30 6.63
CA PRO A 251 -11.18 -16.56 5.90
C PRO A 251 -9.71 -16.93 5.61
N ASP A 252 -9.47 -18.18 5.32
CA ASP A 252 -8.20 -18.64 4.75
C ASP A 252 -8.20 -18.36 3.23
N TRP A 253 -7.72 -17.18 2.84
CA TRP A 253 -7.69 -16.74 1.46
C TRP A 253 -6.67 -17.49 0.61
N THR A 254 -5.69 -18.17 1.20
CA THR A 254 -4.74 -19.00 0.45
C THR A 254 -5.45 -20.12 -0.31
N LYS A 255 -6.59 -20.59 0.19
CA LYS A 255 -7.45 -21.58 -0.47
C LYS A 255 -8.09 -21.08 -1.76
N SER A 256 -8.22 -19.78 -1.95
CA SER A 256 -8.77 -19.16 -3.17
C SER A 256 -7.73 -19.07 -4.28
N VAL A 257 -6.45 -19.02 -3.90
CA VAL A 257 -5.34 -18.96 -4.85
C VAL A 257 -5.27 -20.30 -5.61
N GLY A 258 -5.28 -20.22 -6.94
CA GLY A 258 -5.24 -21.39 -7.80
C GLY A 258 -6.58 -22.07 -8.09
N GLN A 259 -7.68 -21.61 -7.49
CA GLN A 259 -9.01 -22.05 -7.90
C GLN A 259 -9.32 -21.66 -9.35
N SER A 260 -10.21 -22.43 -10.00
CA SER A 260 -10.63 -22.17 -11.37
C SER A 260 -11.50 -20.91 -11.44
N VAL A 261 -11.18 -20.01 -12.36
CA VAL A 261 -11.99 -18.81 -12.64
C VAL A 261 -13.06 -19.04 -13.71
N LYS A 262 -13.18 -20.27 -14.21
CA LYS A 262 -14.14 -20.62 -15.27
C LYS A 262 -15.58 -20.31 -14.85
N GLY A 263 -16.25 -19.53 -15.68
CA GLY A 263 -17.63 -19.12 -15.46
C GLY A 263 -17.79 -17.87 -14.60
N LEU A 264 -16.71 -17.30 -14.05
CA LEU A 264 -16.78 -15.99 -13.40
C LEU A 264 -16.99 -14.90 -14.46
N ARG A 265 -17.84 -13.93 -14.12
CA ARG A 265 -18.16 -12.77 -14.96
C ARG A 265 -17.25 -11.61 -14.58
N ILE A 266 -16.45 -11.16 -15.52
CA ILE A 266 -15.47 -10.08 -15.31
C ILE A 266 -15.96 -8.81 -15.97
N GLY A 267 -16.23 -7.78 -15.18
CA GLY A 267 -16.65 -6.46 -15.63
C GLY A 267 -15.47 -5.65 -16.22
N VAL A 268 -15.69 -5.04 -17.37
CA VAL A 268 -14.75 -4.10 -18.00
C VAL A 268 -15.45 -2.75 -18.09
N PRO A 269 -15.08 -1.75 -17.26
CA PRO A 269 -15.79 -0.47 -17.22
C PRO A 269 -15.33 0.45 -18.36
N ARG A 270 -16.24 0.87 -19.21
CA ARG A 270 -15.94 1.73 -20.36
C ARG A 270 -15.41 3.11 -19.97
N GLU A 271 -15.76 3.62 -18.78
CA GLU A 271 -15.31 4.93 -18.29
C GLU A 271 -13.85 4.93 -17.79
N TYR A 272 -13.17 3.78 -17.75
CA TYR A 272 -11.74 3.69 -17.43
C TYR A 272 -10.85 3.87 -18.67
N VAL A 273 -11.42 4.00 -19.86
CA VAL A 273 -10.71 4.54 -21.01
C VAL A 273 -10.68 6.05 -20.85
N VAL A 274 -9.54 6.61 -20.44
CA VAL A 274 -9.38 8.05 -20.18
C VAL A 274 -8.63 8.73 -21.29
N ASP A 275 -8.94 10.02 -21.53
CA ASP A 275 -8.25 10.82 -22.54
C ASP A 275 -6.74 10.87 -22.25
N GLY A 276 -5.94 10.61 -23.28
CA GLY A 276 -4.48 10.61 -23.18
C GLY A 276 -3.87 9.35 -22.52
N MET A 277 -4.66 8.30 -22.31
CA MET A 277 -4.13 7.02 -21.82
C MET A 277 -3.09 6.47 -22.82
N PRO A 278 -1.86 6.10 -22.37
CA PRO A 278 -0.86 5.51 -23.25
C PRO A 278 -1.37 4.23 -23.91
N ALA A 279 -1.06 4.06 -25.20
CA ALA A 279 -1.51 2.89 -25.97
C ALA A 279 -1.04 1.56 -25.37
N GLU A 280 0.11 1.54 -24.71
CA GLU A 280 0.66 0.35 -24.03
C GLU A 280 -0.15 -0.06 -22.78
N ILE A 281 -0.74 0.91 -22.06
CA ILE A 281 -1.66 0.63 -20.94
C ILE A 281 -2.95 0.01 -21.45
N GLN A 282 -3.53 0.58 -22.54
CA GLN A 282 -4.72 0.02 -23.18
C GLN A 282 -4.44 -1.39 -23.70
N ALA A 283 -3.32 -1.58 -24.41
CA ALA A 283 -2.95 -2.89 -24.94
C ALA A 283 -2.76 -3.94 -23.86
N LEU A 284 -2.16 -3.58 -22.72
CA LEU A 284 -2.03 -4.48 -21.58
C LEU A 284 -3.38 -4.83 -20.96
N TRP A 285 -4.29 -3.86 -20.86
CA TRP A 285 -5.64 -4.10 -20.34
C TRP A 285 -6.41 -5.04 -21.25
N ASP A 286 -6.38 -4.80 -22.58
CA ASP A 286 -6.99 -5.69 -23.59
C ASP A 286 -6.40 -7.10 -23.52
N GLN A 287 -5.08 -7.21 -23.30
CA GLN A 287 -4.41 -8.49 -23.11
C GLN A 287 -4.89 -9.20 -21.81
N GLY A 288 -5.05 -8.45 -20.71
CA GLY A 288 -5.61 -8.98 -19.45
C GLY A 288 -7.04 -9.51 -19.63
N VAL A 289 -7.87 -8.80 -20.40
CA VAL A 289 -9.22 -9.27 -20.78
C VAL A 289 -9.13 -10.58 -21.57
N ALA A 290 -8.21 -10.66 -22.53
CA ALA A 290 -8.00 -11.88 -23.32
C ALA A 290 -7.57 -13.05 -22.44
N TRP A 291 -6.60 -12.88 -21.54
CA TRP A 291 -6.14 -13.91 -20.61
C TRP A 291 -7.27 -14.48 -19.74
N LEU A 292 -8.14 -13.62 -19.19
CA LEU A 292 -9.25 -14.09 -18.36
C LEU A 292 -10.31 -14.80 -19.20
N LYS A 293 -10.56 -14.35 -20.42
CA LYS A 293 -11.45 -15.03 -21.36
C LYS A 293 -10.92 -16.42 -21.71
N ASP A 294 -9.62 -16.55 -21.98
CA ASP A 294 -8.96 -17.82 -22.28
C ASP A 294 -8.99 -18.77 -21.06
N ALA A 295 -8.92 -18.21 -19.84
CA ALA A 295 -9.11 -18.96 -18.60
C ALA A 295 -10.56 -19.38 -18.34
N GLY A 296 -11.50 -19.01 -19.23
CA GLY A 296 -12.91 -19.41 -19.20
C GLY A 296 -13.83 -18.45 -18.47
N CYS A 297 -13.41 -17.22 -18.19
CA CYS A 297 -14.27 -16.16 -17.68
C CYS A 297 -15.20 -15.63 -18.77
N GLU A 298 -16.36 -15.14 -18.37
CA GLU A 298 -17.27 -14.35 -19.19
C GLU A 298 -16.90 -12.86 -19.04
N ILE A 299 -16.69 -12.17 -20.16
CA ILE A 299 -16.36 -10.74 -20.17
C ILE A 299 -17.63 -9.93 -20.38
N VAL A 300 -17.89 -8.98 -19.48
CA VAL A 300 -19.10 -8.14 -19.48
C VAL A 300 -18.68 -6.67 -19.50
N GLU A 301 -19.10 -5.94 -20.52
CA GLU A 301 -18.97 -4.47 -20.51
C GLU A 301 -19.90 -3.89 -19.45
N ILE A 302 -19.37 -3.02 -18.57
CA ILE A 302 -20.14 -2.34 -17.53
C ILE A 302 -19.95 -0.84 -17.59
N SER A 303 -20.83 -0.11 -16.90
CA SER A 303 -20.76 1.36 -16.81
C SER A 303 -20.65 1.79 -15.34
N LEU A 304 -19.67 2.66 -15.05
CA LEU A 304 -19.46 3.34 -13.78
C LEU A 304 -19.46 4.87 -14.00
N PRO A 305 -20.61 5.48 -14.30
CA PRO A 305 -20.71 6.81 -14.91
C PRO A 305 -20.21 7.94 -14.01
N HIS A 306 -20.12 7.73 -12.67
CA HIS A 306 -19.61 8.73 -11.75
C HIS A 306 -18.10 8.67 -11.52
N THR A 307 -17.35 7.76 -12.18
CA THR A 307 -15.88 7.64 -12.10
C THR A 307 -15.17 8.98 -12.35
N LYS A 308 -15.62 9.77 -13.29
CA LYS A 308 -15.06 11.10 -13.61
C LYS A 308 -15.06 12.09 -12.43
N TYR A 309 -15.89 11.86 -11.42
CA TYR A 309 -15.96 12.69 -10.21
C TYR A 309 -15.15 12.14 -9.05
N ALA A 310 -14.52 10.96 -9.20
CA ALA A 310 -13.86 10.28 -8.09
C ALA A 310 -12.65 11.06 -7.58
N LEU A 311 -11.77 11.50 -8.49
CA LEU A 311 -10.57 12.25 -8.12
C LEU A 311 -10.87 13.55 -7.38
N PRO A 312 -11.71 14.49 -7.91
CA PRO A 312 -12.09 15.68 -7.17
C PRO A 312 -12.82 15.38 -5.85
N THR A 313 -13.65 14.34 -5.79
CA THR A 313 -14.31 13.92 -4.55
C THR A 313 -13.30 13.50 -3.50
N TYR A 314 -12.32 12.68 -3.87
CA TYR A 314 -11.25 12.23 -2.99
C TYR A 314 -10.44 13.41 -2.44
N TYR A 315 -10.03 14.36 -3.30
CA TYR A 315 -9.23 15.53 -2.90
C TYR A 315 -10.01 16.62 -2.15
N ILE A 316 -11.30 16.41 -1.93
CA ILE A 316 -12.11 17.18 -0.96
C ILE A 316 -12.22 16.39 0.35
N VAL A 317 -12.65 15.12 0.29
CA VAL A 317 -12.94 14.32 1.49
C VAL A 317 -11.66 14.02 2.29
N ALA A 318 -10.61 13.54 1.62
CA ALA A 318 -9.38 13.15 2.31
C ALA A 318 -8.66 14.31 3.00
N PRO A 319 -8.46 15.50 2.36
CA PRO A 319 -7.92 16.67 3.05
C PRO A 319 -8.81 17.18 4.19
N ALA A 320 -10.13 17.13 4.04
CA ALA A 320 -11.07 17.53 5.10
C ALA A 320 -10.86 16.65 6.35
N GLU A 321 -10.81 15.33 6.19
CA GLU A 321 -10.57 14.40 7.28
C GLU A 321 -9.15 14.55 7.86
N ALA A 322 -8.14 14.77 7.00
CA ALA A 322 -6.76 15.02 7.42
C ALA A 322 -6.66 16.26 8.32
N SER A 323 -7.33 17.36 7.97
CA SER A 323 -7.27 18.58 8.76
C SER A 323 -7.80 18.37 10.18
N SER A 324 -8.81 17.52 10.35
CA SER A 324 -9.34 17.11 11.65
C SER A 324 -8.39 16.12 12.36
N ASN A 325 -7.93 15.08 11.66
CA ASN A 325 -7.07 14.04 12.24
C ASN A 325 -5.72 14.58 12.72
N LEU A 326 -5.09 15.48 11.95
CA LEU A 326 -3.79 16.05 12.27
C LEU A 326 -3.86 17.30 13.16
N ALA A 327 -5.06 17.73 13.59
CA ALA A 327 -5.23 18.83 14.54
C ALA A 327 -4.60 18.54 15.91
N ARG A 328 -4.44 17.25 16.27
CA ARG A 328 -3.82 16.81 17.53
C ARG A 328 -2.31 17.05 17.62
N TYR A 329 -1.64 17.23 16.48
CA TYR A 329 -0.20 17.52 16.43
C TYR A 329 -0.01 19.03 16.56
N ASP A 330 0.00 19.52 17.81
CA ASP A 330 -0.02 20.93 18.16
C ASP A 330 1.27 21.43 18.85
N GLY A 331 2.25 20.53 19.04
CA GLY A 331 3.49 20.84 19.74
C GLY A 331 3.37 20.96 21.26
N MET A 332 2.14 20.82 21.80
CA MET A 332 1.89 20.83 23.25
C MET A 332 1.69 19.43 23.80
N ARG A 333 0.76 18.68 23.21
CA ARG A 333 0.41 17.30 23.62
C ARG A 333 1.16 16.27 22.81
N PHE A 334 1.28 16.49 21.51
CA PHE A 334 1.89 15.58 20.57
C PHE A 334 2.70 16.31 19.51
N GLY A 335 3.74 15.64 19.04
CA GLY A 335 4.53 16.04 17.89
C GLY A 335 5.65 17.03 18.21
N HIS A 336 6.28 17.48 17.14
CA HIS A 336 7.37 18.48 17.21
C HIS A 336 6.90 19.77 17.91
N ARG A 337 7.74 20.28 18.80
CA ARG A 337 7.54 21.55 19.49
C ARG A 337 8.63 22.53 19.11
N ALA A 338 8.24 23.70 18.62
CA ALA A 338 9.17 24.80 18.35
C ALA A 338 9.86 25.26 19.64
N ASN A 339 11.13 25.63 19.51
CA ASN A 339 11.91 26.14 20.64
C ASN A 339 11.64 27.63 20.91
N ASP A 340 11.45 28.39 19.83
CA ASP A 340 11.28 29.86 19.88
C ASP A 340 9.86 30.23 19.48
N PHE A 341 9.12 30.87 20.40
CA PHE A 341 7.76 31.38 20.18
C PHE A 341 7.46 32.55 21.11
N LYS A 342 6.56 33.45 20.68
CA LYS A 342 6.21 34.67 21.41
C LYS A 342 4.87 34.58 22.15
N SER A 343 3.98 33.67 21.73
CA SER A 343 2.67 33.44 22.29
C SER A 343 2.25 31.97 22.11
N LEU A 344 1.13 31.57 22.71
CA LEU A 344 0.59 30.23 22.52
C LEU A 344 0.16 29.97 21.07
N ASP A 345 -0.43 30.94 20.41
CA ASP A 345 -0.82 30.84 18.99
C ASP A 345 0.42 30.72 18.09
N ASP A 346 1.46 31.47 18.41
CA ASP A 346 2.75 31.40 17.70
C ASP A 346 3.43 30.03 17.91
N LEU A 347 3.37 29.47 19.12
CA LEU A 347 3.84 28.11 19.38
C LEU A 347 3.15 27.08 18.47
N TYR A 348 1.82 27.13 18.39
CA TYR A 348 1.06 26.21 17.52
C TYR A 348 1.44 26.40 16.05
N ALA A 349 1.45 27.64 15.58
CA ALA A 349 1.76 27.95 14.18
C ALA A 349 3.18 27.50 13.80
N THR A 350 4.16 27.87 14.62
CA THR A 350 5.58 27.57 14.36
C THR A 350 5.86 26.08 14.46
N SER A 351 5.36 25.39 15.50
CA SER A 351 5.53 23.94 15.63
C SER A 351 4.96 23.17 14.43
N ARG A 352 3.80 23.57 13.94
CA ARG A 352 3.16 22.93 12.77
C ARG A 352 3.89 23.29 11.47
N ALA A 353 4.38 24.51 11.33
CA ALA A 353 5.13 24.96 10.15
C ALA A 353 6.50 24.24 10.04
N GLU A 354 7.19 24.02 11.16
CA GLU A 354 8.46 23.30 11.21
C GLU A 354 8.28 21.78 11.08
N GLY A 355 7.23 21.24 11.68
CA GLY A 355 7.00 19.80 11.78
C GLY A 355 6.41 19.17 10.53
N PHE A 356 5.53 19.87 9.80
CA PHE A 356 4.88 19.36 8.59
C PHE A 356 5.56 19.80 7.31
N GLY A 357 5.72 18.91 6.36
CA GLY A 357 6.18 19.19 5.01
C GLY A 357 5.11 19.93 4.18
N LYS A 358 5.55 20.49 3.05
CA LYS A 358 4.73 21.38 2.20
C LYS A 358 3.44 20.73 1.67
N GLU A 359 3.47 19.45 1.30
CA GLU A 359 2.28 18.76 0.78
C GLU A 359 1.24 18.54 1.88
N VAL A 360 1.67 18.16 3.07
CA VAL A 360 0.78 18.02 4.24
C VAL A 360 0.17 19.38 4.59
N GLN A 361 0.99 20.45 4.67
CA GLN A 361 0.47 21.83 4.92
C GLN A 361 -0.57 22.24 3.87
N ARG A 362 -0.33 21.95 2.58
CA ARG A 362 -1.29 22.24 1.50
C ARG A 362 -2.61 21.52 1.72
N ARG A 363 -2.58 20.19 1.98
CA ARG A 363 -3.80 19.39 2.19
C ARG A 363 -4.55 19.81 3.45
N LEU A 364 -3.84 20.13 4.55
CA LEU A 364 -4.48 20.65 5.77
C LEU A 364 -5.17 21.98 5.53
N THR A 365 -4.55 22.88 4.74
CA THR A 365 -5.15 24.16 4.35
C THR A 365 -6.41 23.97 3.49
N ILE A 366 -6.36 23.09 2.50
CA ILE A 366 -7.53 22.71 1.68
C ILE A 366 -8.63 22.15 2.60
N GLY A 367 -8.27 21.22 3.49
CA GLY A 367 -9.21 20.61 4.43
C GLY A 367 -9.91 21.65 5.34
N ALA A 368 -9.14 22.55 5.93
CA ALA A 368 -9.68 23.62 6.76
C ALA A 368 -10.62 24.55 5.95
N TYR A 369 -10.26 24.85 4.70
CA TYR A 369 -11.09 25.69 3.82
C TYR A 369 -12.43 25.01 3.50
N VAL A 370 -12.44 23.76 3.07
CA VAL A 370 -13.68 23.05 2.68
C VAL A 370 -14.60 22.73 3.87
N LEU A 371 -14.06 22.76 5.10
CA LEU A 371 -14.82 22.60 6.33
C LEU A 371 -15.27 23.91 6.95
N SER A 372 -14.84 25.08 6.41
CA SER A 372 -15.17 26.38 6.98
C SER A 372 -16.62 26.78 6.71
N ALA A 373 -17.13 27.75 7.52
CA ALA A 373 -18.46 28.27 7.38
C ALA A 373 -18.72 28.85 5.98
N GLY A 374 -19.85 28.50 5.37
CA GLY A 374 -20.23 28.88 4.00
C GLY A 374 -19.68 27.92 2.90
N PHE A 375 -18.67 27.09 3.17
CA PHE A 375 -18.12 26.15 2.20
C PHE A 375 -18.42 24.69 2.54
N TYR A 376 -18.74 24.38 3.79
CA TYR A 376 -19.00 23.03 4.28
C TYR A 376 -20.05 22.29 3.46
N ASP A 377 -21.22 22.88 3.25
CA ASP A 377 -22.29 22.25 2.46
C ASP A 377 -21.96 22.19 0.96
N ALA A 378 -21.34 23.25 0.44
CA ALA A 378 -21.04 23.38 -0.98
C ALA A 378 -19.93 22.41 -1.44
N TYR A 379 -18.97 22.09 -0.58
CA TYR A 379 -17.85 21.22 -0.90
C TYR A 379 -17.93 19.88 -0.18
N TYR A 380 -17.80 19.84 1.15
CA TYR A 380 -17.66 18.61 1.91
C TYR A 380 -18.92 17.75 1.85
N VAL A 381 -20.08 18.30 2.20
CA VAL A 381 -21.35 17.54 2.15
C VAL A 381 -21.67 17.12 0.71
N LYS A 382 -21.41 17.97 -0.28
CA LYS A 382 -21.58 17.63 -1.68
C LYS A 382 -20.65 16.48 -2.10
N ALA A 383 -19.38 16.50 -1.69
CA ALA A 383 -18.43 15.43 -1.97
C ALA A 383 -18.88 14.10 -1.35
N LEU A 384 -19.41 14.10 -0.11
CA LEU A 384 -19.96 12.89 0.49
C LEU A 384 -21.17 12.35 -0.29
N LYS A 385 -22.04 13.21 -0.82
CA LYS A 385 -23.15 12.79 -1.69
C LYS A 385 -22.65 12.20 -3.01
N VAL A 386 -21.62 12.79 -3.61
CA VAL A 386 -20.98 12.24 -4.84
C VAL A 386 -20.29 10.91 -4.54
N ARG A 387 -19.59 10.79 -3.41
CA ARG A 387 -19.01 9.54 -2.94
C ARG A 387 -20.07 8.42 -2.88
N ARG A 388 -21.26 8.70 -2.37
CA ARG A 388 -22.36 7.73 -2.34
C ARG A 388 -22.78 7.32 -3.76
N ARG A 389 -22.84 8.25 -4.73
CA ARG A 389 -23.15 7.94 -6.12
C ARG A 389 -22.10 7.05 -6.78
N ILE A 390 -20.81 7.29 -6.46
CA ILE A 390 -19.71 6.43 -6.94
C ILE A 390 -19.86 5.00 -6.36
N ALA A 391 -20.20 4.86 -5.08
CA ALA A 391 -20.46 3.56 -4.48
C ALA A 391 -21.67 2.85 -5.11
N GLU A 392 -22.75 3.60 -5.40
CA GLU A 392 -23.94 3.08 -6.07
C GLU A 392 -23.66 2.56 -7.48
N ASP A 393 -22.70 3.13 -8.23
CA ASP A 393 -22.29 2.59 -9.53
C ASP A 393 -21.81 1.13 -9.38
N PHE A 394 -20.98 0.87 -8.37
CA PHE A 394 -20.53 -0.49 -8.09
C PHE A 394 -21.68 -1.39 -7.59
N ASP A 395 -22.54 -0.89 -6.69
CA ASP A 395 -23.69 -1.65 -6.18
C ASP A 395 -24.59 -2.11 -7.34
N ASN A 396 -24.77 -1.28 -8.37
CA ASN A 396 -25.63 -1.59 -9.53
C ASN A 396 -25.04 -2.65 -10.46
N VAL A 397 -23.73 -2.86 -10.47
CA VAL A 397 -23.11 -3.84 -11.38
C VAL A 397 -22.83 -5.20 -10.73
N TRP A 398 -22.81 -5.31 -9.40
CA TRP A 398 -22.52 -6.58 -8.72
C TRP A 398 -23.53 -7.71 -8.97
N GLY A 399 -24.71 -7.42 -9.48
CA GLY A 399 -25.64 -8.45 -9.98
C GLY A 399 -25.24 -9.03 -11.34
N GLN A 400 -24.40 -8.33 -12.09
CA GLN A 400 -24.01 -8.67 -13.46
C GLN A 400 -22.62 -9.29 -13.51
N VAL A 401 -21.71 -8.92 -12.57
CA VAL A 401 -20.31 -9.34 -12.57
C VAL A 401 -19.86 -9.80 -11.18
N ASP A 402 -18.81 -10.60 -11.16
CA ASP A 402 -18.25 -11.18 -9.92
C ASP A 402 -16.95 -10.45 -9.52
N ALA A 403 -16.21 -9.89 -10.50
CA ALA A 403 -15.07 -9.00 -10.30
C ALA A 403 -14.97 -7.99 -11.46
N ILE A 404 -14.16 -6.96 -11.29
CA ILE A 404 -13.94 -5.92 -12.30
C ILE A 404 -12.44 -5.85 -12.59
N LEU A 405 -12.05 -5.79 -13.88
CA LEU A 405 -10.67 -5.66 -14.33
C LEU A 405 -10.42 -4.25 -14.87
N THR A 406 -9.35 -3.60 -14.38
CA THR A 406 -8.91 -2.26 -14.83
C THR A 406 -7.39 -2.17 -14.89
N PRO A 407 -6.82 -1.13 -15.54
CA PRO A 407 -5.44 -0.76 -15.27
C PRO A 407 -5.23 -0.38 -13.81
N SER A 408 -4.01 -0.56 -13.26
CA SER A 408 -3.66 -0.09 -11.90
C SER A 408 -3.28 1.39 -11.91
N THR A 409 -2.55 1.83 -12.94
CA THR A 409 -1.99 3.18 -13.06
C THR A 409 -2.10 3.70 -14.49
N PRO A 410 -2.13 5.04 -14.69
CA PRO A 410 -2.21 5.63 -16.02
C PRO A 410 -0.87 5.66 -16.76
N SER A 411 0.23 5.30 -16.12
CA SER A 411 1.58 5.25 -16.70
C SER A 411 2.46 4.27 -15.94
N ALA A 412 3.63 3.94 -16.48
CA ALA A 412 4.74 3.37 -15.72
C ALA A 412 5.34 4.40 -14.74
N ALA A 413 6.33 3.97 -13.95
CA ALA A 413 7.11 4.85 -13.06
C ALA A 413 7.77 5.99 -13.86
N PHE A 414 7.80 7.19 -13.28
CA PHE A 414 8.38 8.40 -13.86
C PHE A 414 9.60 8.86 -13.06
N ALA A 415 10.41 9.79 -13.62
CA ALA A 415 11.59 10.28 -12.94
C ALA A 415 11.23 11.11 -11.70
N LEU A 416 12.06 11.02 -10.66
CA LEU A 416 11.93 11.86 -9.48
C LEU A 416 12.05 13.33 -9.87
N GLY A 417 11.15 14.16 -9.37
CA GLY A 417 11.07 15.59 -9.67
C GLY A 417 10.17 15.97 -10.85
N ASP A 418 9.85 15.06 -11.76
CA ASP A 418 9.14 15.39 -13.01
C ASP A 418 7.74 15.98 -12.78
N LYS A 419 7.01 15.48 -11.78
CA LYS A 419 5.61 15.89 -11.52
C LYS A 419 5.45 16.84 -10.33
N GLN A 420 6.53 17.32 -9.73
CA GLN A 420 6.47 18.23 -8.56
C GLN A 420 5.97 19.63 -8.91
N ILE A 421 6.10 20.06 -10.17
CA ILE A 421 5.74 21.41 -10.61
C ILE A 421 4.24 21.64 -10.63
N ASP A 422 3.45 20.59 -10.98
CA ASP A 422 1.99 20.65 -11.03
C ASP A 422 1.36 19.55 -10.14
N PRO A 423 0.78 19.93 -8.99
CA PRO A 423 0.10 18.97 -8.11
C PRO A 423 -1.02 18.19 -8.78
N LEU A 424 -1.73 18.78 -9.75
CA LEU A 424 -2.83 18.08 -10.45
C LEU A 424 -2.30 16.92 -11.29
N THR A 425 -1.16 17.10 -11.95
CA THR A 425 -0.49 16.02 -12.68
C THR A 425 -0.08 14.87 -11.76
N MET A 426 0.40 15.18 -10.54
CA MET A 426 0.69 14.16 -9.55
C MET A 426 -0.58 13.41 -9.11
N TYR A 427 -1.68 14.12 -8.90
CA TYR A 427 -2.95 13.54 -8.44
C TYR A 427 -3.60 12.61 -9.47
N LEU A 428 -3.33 12.80 -10.76
CA LEU A 428 -3.82 11.90 -11.83
C LEU A 428 -3.27 10.47 -11.71
N ASN A 429 -2.18 10.23 -10.99
CA ASN A 429 -1.67 8.87 -10.75
C ASN A 429 -2.68 7.97 -10.05
N ASP A 430 -3.63 8.55 -9.29
CA ASP A 430 -4.62 7.82 -8.50
C ASP A 430 -5.96 7.61 -9.24
N VAL A 431 -6.07 8.03 -10.52
CA VAL A 431 -7.34 8.05 -11.27
C VAL A 431 -8.06 6.70 -11.31
N PHE A 432 -7.31 5.59 -11.40
CA PHE A 432 -7.87 4.24 -11.46
C PHE A 432 -8.05 3.57 -10.11
N THR A 433 -7.53 4.15 -9.04
CA THR A 433 -7.52 3.50 -7.71
C THR A 433 -8.50 4.12 -6.73
N VAL A 434 -8.75 5.44 -6.80
CA VAL A 434 -9.56 6.18 -5.80
C VAL A 434 -11.02 5.74 -5.73
N THR A 435 -11.61 5.27 -6.83
CA THR A 435 -13.01 4.78 -6.86
C THR A 435 -13.20 3.62 -5.90
N THR A 436 -12.27 2.67 -5.89
CA THR A 436 -12.25 1.51 -4.99
C THR A 436 -12.20 1.94 -3.52
N ASN A 437 -11.43 3.00 -3.18
CA ASN A 437 -11.37 3.55 -1.82
C ASN A 437 -12.68 4.25 -1.44
N LEU A 438 -13.21 5.11 -2.33
CA LEU A 438 -14.45 5.84 -2.08
C LEU A 438 -15.63 4.91 -1.86
N ALA A 439 -15.64 3.76 -2.55
CA ALA A 439 -16.66 2.72 -2.40
C ALA A 439 -16.37 1.71 -1.28
N GLY A 440 -15.18 1.75 -0.65
CA GLY A 440 -14.81 0.84 0.44
C GLY A 440 -14.49 -0.59 0.01
N LEU A 441 -14.28 -0.85 -1.28
CA LEU A 441 -14.14 -2.17 -1.89
C LEU A 441 -12.73 -2.75 -1.78
N PRO A 442 -12.53 -4.08 -1.84
CA PRO A 442 -11.22 -4.68 -1.98
C PRO A 442 -10.69 -4.52 -3.40
N GLY A 443 -9.37 -4.39 -3.54
CA GLY A 443 -8.72 -4.33 -4.85
C GLY A 443 -7.26 -4.76 -4.77
N ILE A 444 -6.83 -5.57 -5.75
CA ILE A 444 -5.45 -6.06 -5.89
C ILE A 444 -4.83 -5.54 -7.17
N SER A 445 -3.58 -5.11 -7.11
CA SER A 445 -2.73 -4.84 -8.28
C SER A 445 -1.77 -6.00 -8.48
N VAL A 446 -1.71 -6.50 -9.71
CA VAL A 446 -0.85 -7.62 -10.11
C VAL A 446 0.05 -7.15 -11.25
N PRO A 447 1.37 -7.38 -11.20
CA PRO A 447 2.26 -7.05 -12.31
C PRO A 447 1.90 -7.90 -13.54
N ALA A 448 1.72 -7.26 -14.68
CA ALA A 448 1.18 -7.92 -15.88
C ALA A 448 2.05 -7.78 -17.13
N GLY A 449 3.00 -6.84 -17.12
CA GLY A 449 3.91 -6.62 -18.25
C GLY A 449 4.91 -5.52 -17.96
N VAL A 450 5.61 -5.10 -19.01
CA VAL A 450 6.51 -3.95 -18.99
C VAL A 450 6.17 -3.00 -20.15
N ASP A 451 6.45 -1.71 -19.95
CA ASP A 451 6.37 -0.71 -21.01
C ASP A 451 7.54 -0.85 -22.02
N SER A 452 7.56 0.01 -23.03
CA SER A 452 8.65 0.08 -24.02
C SER A 452 10.01 0.45 -23.40
N GLY A 453 10.00 1.08 -22.22
CA GLY A 453 11.17 1.40 -21.42
C GLY A 453 11.64 0.25 -20.50
N GLY A 454 10.95 -0.88 -20.48
CA GLY A 454 11.24 -2.03 -19.61
C GLY A 454 10.74 -1.86 -18.18
N LEU A 455 9.87 -0.89 -17.91
CA LEU A 455 9.33 -0.62 -16.59
C LEU A 455 8.02 -1.37 -16.34
N PRO A 456 7.78 -1.86 -15.10
CA PRO A 456 6.58 -2.63 -14.78
C PRO A 456 5.28 -1.89 -15.03
N LEU A 457 4.28 -2.63 -15.47
CA LEU A 457 2.88 -2.23 -15.61
C LEU A 457 1.99 -3.23 -14.87
N GLY A 458 0.95 -2.73 -14.20
CA GLY A 458 0.03 -3.54 -13.41
C GLY A 458 -1.41 -3.49 -13.89
N LEU A 459 -2.12 -4.61 -13.71
CA LEU A 459 -3.57 -4.70 -13.83
C LEU A 459 -4.21 -4.81 -12.45
N GLN A 460 -5.39 -4.21 -12.29
CA GLN A 460 -6.13 -4.19 -11.04
C GLN A 460 -7.39 -5.04 -11.14
N VAL A 461 -7.62 -5.89 -10.14
CA VAL A 461 -8.88 -6.59 -9.93
C VAL A 461 -9.60 -5.96 -8.74
N ILE A 462 -10.83 -5.50 -8.94
CA ILE A 462 -11.70 -4.95 -7.89
C ILE A 462 -12.78 -5.98 -7.60
N GLY A 463 -13.02 -6.27 -6.33
CA GLY A 463 -14.04 -7.21 -5.88
C GLY A 463 -15.20 -6.54 -5.15
N LYS A 464 -16.25 -7.30 -4.93
CA LYS A 464 -17.36 -6.93 -4.06
C LYS A 464 -16.86 -6.79 -2.61
N ALA A 465 -17.51 -5.95 -1.84
CA ALA A 465 -17.20 -5.82 -0.41
C ALA A 465 -17.23 -7.20 0.29
N LEU A 466 -16.18 -7.50 1.05
CA LEU A 466 -15.97 -8.74 1.80
C LEU A 466 -15.72 -9.99 0.93
N ASP A 467 -15.49 -9.82 -0.36
CA ASP A 467 -15.17 -10.92 -1.28
C ASP A 467 -13.72 -10.83 -1.76
N GLU A 468 -12.78 -10.72 -0.82
CA GLU A 468 -11.35 -10.84 -1.10
C GLU A 468 -11.00 -12.20 -1.73
N ALA A 469 -11.81 -13.24 -1.47
CA ALA A 469 -11.62 -14.57 -2.03
C ALA A 469 -11.65 -14.55 -3.56
N THR A 470 -12.66 -13.92 -4.17
CA THR A 470 -12.76 -13.76 -5.62
C THR A 470 -11.63 -12.86 -6.16
N VAL A 471 -11.24 -11.79 -5.40
CA VAL A 471 -10.11 -10.93 -5.80
C VAL A 471 -8.81 -11.73 -5.88
N PHE A 472 -8.51 -12.59 -4.91
CA PHE A 472 -7.34 -13.47 -4.94
C PHE A 472 -7.41 -14.53 -6.04
N GLN A 473 -8.58 -15.13 -6.24
CA GLN A 473 -8.81 -16.13 -7.28
C GLN A 473 -8.52 -15.58 -8.68
N VAL A 474 -9.09 -14.41 -9.00
CA VAL A 474 -8.90 -13.74 -10.31
C VAL A 474 -7.49 -13.16 -10.42
N GLY A 475 -6.96 -12.54 -9.34
CA GLY A 475 -5.59 -12.04 -9.30
C GLY A 475 -4.56 -13.13 -9.57
N ALA A 476 -4.71 -14.32 -8.98
CA ALA A 476 -3.84 -15.45 -9.22
C ALA A 476 -3.96 -16.02 -10.66
N ALA A 477 -5.14 -15.95 -11.26
CA ALA A 477 -5.32 -16.33 -12.66
C ALA A 477 -4.60 -15.34 -13.60
N LEU A 478 -4.67 -14.05 -13.32
CA LEU A 478 -3.91 -13.01 -14.05
C LEU A 478 -2.40 -13.19 -13.88
N GLU A 479 -1.92 -13.40 -12.65
CA GLU A 479 -0.50 -13.61 -12.35
C GLU A 479 0.06 -14.77 -13.16
N ARG A 480 -0.63 -15.91 -13.18
CA ARG A 480 -0.24 -17.07 -13.99
C ARG A 480 -0.24 -16.80 -15.49
N ALA A 481 -1.27 -16.11 -15.99
CA ALA A 481 -1.40 -15.81 -17.42
C ALA A 481 -0.38 -14.78 -17.89
N ALA A 482 -0.10 -13.77 -17.08
CA ALA A 482 0.91 -12.75 -17.36
C ALA A 482 2.33 -13.33 -17.35
N GLY A 483 2.59 -14.33 -16.49
CA GLY A 483 3.91 -14.96 -16.37
C GLY A 483 5.03 -13.94 -16.12
N PHE A 484 4.74 -12.87 -15.34
CA PHE A 484 5.68 -11.77 -15.11
C PHE A 484 6.90 -12.25 -14.34
N THR A 485 8.06 -12.30 -15.01
CA THR A 485 9.34 -12.76 -14.44
C THR A 485 10.42 -11.68 -14.44
N ALA A 486 10.13 -10.50 -15.01
CA ALA A 486 11.09 -9.41 -15.05
C ALA A 486 11.48 -8.96 -13.64
N LYS A 487 12.73 -8.60 -13.44
CA LYS A 487 13.28 -8.16 -12.16
C LYS A 487 14.15 -6.94 -12.39
N PRO A 488 14.23 -6.03 -11.39
CA PRO A 488 15.19 -4.94 -11.47
C PRO A 488 16.62 -5.47 -11.47
N GLY A 489 17.48 -4.84 -12.26
CA GLY A 489 18.92 -5.07 -12.20
C GLY A 489 19.51 -4.45 -10.92
N ARG A 490 20.51 -5.07 -10.30
CA ARG A 490 21.25 -4.44 -9.20
C ARG A 490 22.14 -3.31 -9.76
N TRP A 491 21.86 -2.10 -9.33
CA TRP A 491 22.64 -0.90 -9.69
C TRP A 491 23.03 -0.08 -8.46
N TRP A 492 22.77 -0.59 -7.27
CA TRP A 492 23.13 -0.03 -5.96
C TRP A 492 24.26 -0.79 -5.30
#